data_8a1827457125018754ceb5d30a549002
#
_entry.id   8a1827457125018754ceb5d30a549002
#
_cell.length_a   1.000
_cell.length_b   1.000
_cell.length_c   1.000
_cell.angle_alpha   90.00
_cell.angle_beta   90.00
_cell.angle_gamma   90.00
#
_symmetry.space_group_name_H-M   'P 1'
#
loop_
_entity.id
_entity.type
_entity.pdbx_description
1 polymer ?
#
loop_
_entity_poly.entity_id
_entity_poly.type
_entity_poly.pdbx_seq_one_letter_code
_entity_poly.pdbx_strand_id
1 'polypeptide(L)'
;EEQIVAGGVSGSGQWGVKRFPAEELKSHLTGKGILPTNLREFDNVRHSSVWALSAIARHHRIQLEPQRIIHDYAIKTDELTKRQILRVGHDNNLKIGEKSIPWKAFASFGRAFPAMLEKADGKFVVACGWNAADGTLAILDPAEKPAEGQRFVFWKEEDYASKSSGRGYLLKRKWHWKDADRPFGLGWFIPEFLKQKGVFGHIAFAVLMINAIALATPLFFQIIVDKVLVNQSYSTLHVLVCAICAIIAFNACIEFLRGYLLLFATNKIDISTATAVFDKLMHLPIDFFERVPSGVLLKHVQQTEKIRGFLSGSLFFTLLELTSLFIFVPFLLLYSVSLTMVVLGFSLAIAAVIAVLIKPFQRRLNQLYEAEGKRQAMLVESIHGMRTVKSLSLEPVEKEAWEDSTAYAVNAYFRVGKISVTAKSLSQFFEMMMGVCVIWLGAVSVFDGTLSVGALIAFQMISGRVTGPLVRLVGLIHEYQQVAISVKMLGVVMNASSEPAGGGVRNPVKGNITFEHVNFQYTPNGPMVLRDLSFTLEPGGIYGIVGRSGSGKTTLTKLLQGLYPTNSGLVKVDGIDIREFDKVFLRNSIGVVLQ
;
A
#
# COMPACT_ATOMS: atom_id res chain seq x y z
N GLU A 1 -15.95 -27.95 7.30
CA GLU A 1 -14.77 -27.63 6.46
C GLU A 1 -14.80 -26.15 6.13
N GLU A 2 -14.24 -25.31 7.00
CA GLU A 2 -14.18 -23.87 6.78
C GLU A 2 -12.74 -23.50 6.40
N GLN A 3 -12.59 -22.92 5.23
CA GLN A 3 -11.33 -22.43 4.69
C GLN A 3 -11.00 -21.07 5.29
N ILE A 4 -9.75 -20.86 5.70
CA ILE A 4 -9.25 -19.61 6.26
C ILE A 4 -8.12 -19.07 5.40
N VAL A 5 -8.27 -17.84 4.91
CA VAL A 5 -7.25 -17.12 4.13
C VAL A 5 -6.64 -16.02 4.99
N ALA A 6 -5.32 -16.00 5.12
CA ALA A 6 -4.62 -14.96 5.87
C ALA A 6 -4.76 -13.59 5.19
N GLY A 7 -5.34 -12.63 5.89
CA GLY A 7 -5.15 -11.21 5.59
C GLY A 7 -6.09 -10.57 4.59
N GLY A 8 -7.35 -10.95 4.55
CA GLY A 8 -8.40 -10.12 3.97
C GLY A 8 -8.98 -9.18 5.02
N VAL A 9 -9.02 -7.88 4.75
CA VAL A 9 -9.82 -6.95 5.53
C VAL A 9 -11.28 -7.25 5.21
N SER A 10 -12.04 -7.80 6.17
CA SER A 10 -13.50 -7.86 6.03
C SER A 10 -14.04 -6.44 6.00
N GLY A 11 -15.08 -6.18 5.21
CA GLY A 11 -15.65 -4.85 4.98
C GLY A 11 -16.23 -4.14 6.21
N SER A 12 -16.05 -4.69 7.41
CA SER A 12 -16.48 -4.10 8.68
C SER A 12 -15.40 -3.34 9.44
N GLY A 13 -14.17 -3.28 8.91
CA GLY A 13 -13.05 -2.64 9.64
C GLY A 13 -12.60 -3.38 10.90
N GLN A 14 -13.27 -4.45 11.27
CA GLN A 14 -12.83 -5.40 12.27
C GLN A 14 -11.97 -6.44 11.56
N TRP A 15 -10.78 -6.68 12.10
CA TRP A 15 -9.89 -7.75 11.68
C TRP A 15 -10.59 -9.07 11.96
N GLY A 16 -11.26 -9.62 10.95
CA GLY A 16 -11.85 -10.94 11.03
C GLY A 16 -10.73 -11.96 11.08
N VAL A 17 -10.54 -12.57 12.24
CA VAL A 17 -9.69 -13.75 12.42
C VAL A 17 -10.40 -14.89 11.72
N LYS A 18 -9.98 -15.24 10.51
CA LYS A 18 -10.42 -16.46 9.85
C LYS A 18 -9.63 -17.64 10.40
N ARG A 19 -10.30 -18.77 10.61
CA ARG A 19 -9.73 -20.00 11.18
C ARG A 19 -8.93 -20.76 10.12
N PHE A 20 -7.72 -21.18 10.47
CA PHE A 20 -6.93 -22.09 9.65
C PHE A 20 -6.98 -23.51 10.21
N PRO A 21 -7.29 -24.54 9.41
CA PRO A 21 -6.93 -25.89 9.77
C PRO A 21 -5.42 -26.00 9.94
N ALA A 22 -4.98 -26.86 10.86
CA ALA A 22 -3.55 -27.02 11.18
C ALA A 22 -2.68 -27.34 9.94
N GLU A 23 -3.27 -27.92 8.90
CA GLU A 23 -2.60 -28.23 7.63
C GLU A 23 -2.37 -27.01 6.73
N GLU A 24 -3.29 -26.04 6.69
CA GLU A 24 -3.08 -24.79 5.94
C GLU A 24 -2.05 -23.88 6.58
N LEU A 25 -1.97 -23.86 7.93
CA LEU A 25 -0.89 -23.17 8.64
C LEU A 25 0.48 -23.74 8.20
N LYS A 26 0.58 -25.08 8.03
CA LYS A 26 1.78 -25.75 7.51
C LYS A 26 2.16 -25.28 6.11
N SER A 27 1.22 -25.17 5.19
CA SER A 27 1.48 -24.76 3.80
C SER A 27 1.84 -23.29 3.69
N HIS A 28 1.20 -22.43 4.48
CA HIS A 28 1.42 -20.99 4.46
C HIS A 28 2.78 -20.59 5.06
N LEU A 29 3.24 -21.32 6.07
CA LEU A 29 4.54 -21.12 6.70
C LEU A 29 5.68 -21.71 5.89
N THR A 30 5.45 -22.84 5.19
CA THR A 30 6.45 -23.46 4.29
C THR A 30 6.66 -22.64 3.02
N GLY A 31 5.59 -22.09 2.43
CA GLY A 31 5.67 -21.24 1.24
C GLY A 31 6.33 -19.87 1.48
N LYS A 32 6.48 -19.44 2.73
CA LYS A 32 7.12 -18.19 3.12
C LYS A 32 8.56 -18.34 3.62
N GLY A 33 9.17 -19.50 3.49
CA GLY A 33 10.58 -19.71 3.84
C GLY A 33 10.91 -19.64 5.34
N ILE A 34 9.92 -19.83 6.23
CA ILE A 34 10.12 -19.76 7.69
C ILE A 34 10.81 -21.01 8.26
N LEU A 35 10.78 -22.12 7.53
CA LEU A 35 11.41 -23.37 7.98
C LEU A 35 12.65 -23.68 7.17
N PRO A 36 13.82 -23.68 7.79
CA PRO A 36 15.04 -24.15 7.14
C PRO A 36 14.98 -25.67 6.97
N THR A 37 15.23 -26.13 5.77
CA THR A 37 15.31 -27.56 5.43
C THR A 37 16.57 -28.25 5.98
N ASN A 38 17.59 -27.49 6.43
CA ASN A 38 18.87 -28.00 6.92
C ASN A 38 19.27 -27.39 8.28
N LEU A 39 18.49 -27.65 9.34
CA LEU A 39 18.85 -27.23 10.71
C LEU A 39 19.65 -28.29 11.48
N ARG A 40 20.16 -29.35 10.82
CA ARG A 40 20.83 -30.47 11.50
C ARG A 40 22.28 -30.19 11.93
N GLU A 41 22.90 -29.10 11.43
CA GLU A 41 24.31 -28.82 11.73
C GLU A 41 24.54 -27.72 12.78
N PHE A 42 23.49 -27.08 13.28
CA PHE A 42 23.58 -26.02 14.27
C PHE A 42 22.89 -26.43 15.56
N ASP A 43 23.53 -26.21 16.70
CA ASP A 43 22.92 -26.50 18.01
C ASP A 43 21.86 -25.46 18.37
N ASN A 44 20.67 -25.69 17.84
CA ASN A 44 19.52 -24.80 17.99
C ASN A 44 19.02 -24.72 19.43
N VAL A 45 19.32 -25.72 20.24
CA VAL A 45 18.90 -25.82 21.65
C VAL A 45 19.81 -24.98 22.52
N ARG A 46 21.10 -24.92 22.20
CA ARG A 46 22.09 -24.15 22.94
C ARG A 46 22.03 -22.65 22.62
N HIS A 47 21.78 -22.29 21.36
CA HIS A 47 21.71 -20.90 20.90
C HIS A 47 20.30 -20.55 20.41
N SER A 48 19.29 -20.79 21.24
CA SER A 48 17.88 -20.63 20.85
C SER A 48 17.53 -19.20 20.46
N SER A 49 18.14 -18.19 21.06
CA SER A 49 17.95 -16.77 20.70
C SER A 49 18.47 -16.42 19.32
N VAL A 50 19.65 -16.95 18.95
CA VAL A 50 20.24 -16.75 17.62
C VAL A 50 19.38 -17.43 16.56
N TRP A 51 18.95 -18.66 16.85
CA TRP A 51 18.08 -19.42 15.97
C TRP A 51 16.73 -18.73 15.76
N ALA A 52 16.06 -18.30 16.84
CA ALA A 52 14.77 -17.60 16.77
C ALA A 52 14.88 -16.29 15.97
N LEU A 53 15.95 -15.52 16.22
CA LEU A 53 16.23 -14.30 15.48
C LEU A 53 16.43 -14.56 13.98
N SER A 54 17.21 -15.60 13.64
CA SER A 54 17.45 -16.00 12.25
C SER A 54 16.17 -16.49 11.56
N ALA A 55 15.35 -17.29 12.25
CA ALA A 55 14.06 -17.78 11.74
C ALA A 55 13.11 -16.63 11.41
N ILE A 56 12.97 -15.65 12.32
CA ILE A 56 12.12 -14.48 12.11
C ILE A 56 12.70 -13.55 11.03
N ALA A 57 14.02 -13.37 10.98
CA ALA A 57 14.66 -12.56 9.94
C ALA A 57 14.39 -13.11 8.54
N ARG A 58 14.42 -14.44 8.36
CA ARG A 58 14.05 -15.10 7.09
C ARG A 58 12.59 -14.82 6.70
N HIS A 59 11.67 -14.79 7.66
CA HIS A 59 10.30 -14.38 7.39
C HIS A 59 10.23 -12.96 6.80
N HIS A 60 11.12 -12.07 7.26
CA HIS A 60 11.27 -10.71 6.75
C HIS A 60 12.19 -10.61 5.52
N ARG A 61 12.56 -11.74 4.88
CA ARG A 61 13.45 -11.82 3.71
C ARG A 61 14.86 -11.27 3.98
N ILE A 62 15.35 -11.43 5.20
CA ILE A 62 16.71 -11.08 5.59
C ILE A 62 17.43 -12.40 5.87
N GLN A 63 18.48 -12.67 5.11
CA GLN A 63 19.30 -13.86 5.33
C GLN A 63 20.28 -13.57 6.47
N LEU A 64 20.01 -14.13 7.64
CA LEU A 64 20.87 -14.11 8.79
C LEU A 64 21.26 -15.55 9.12
N GLU A 65 22.52 -15.91 8.82
CA GLU A 65 23.02 -17.22 9.17
C GLU A 65 23.43 -17.27 10.64
N PRO A 66 22.98 -18.27 11.43
CA PRO A 66 23.26 -18.37 12.85
C PRO A 66 24.75 -18.38 13.18
N GLN A 67 25.55 -19.15 12.43
CA GLN A 67 27.00 -19.23 12.64
C GLN A 67 27.69 -17.88 12.44
N ARG A 68 27.26 -17.11 11.44
CA ARG A 68 27.78 -15.78 11.17
C ARG A 68 27.46 -14.79 12.30
N ILE A 69 26.25 -14.85 12.87
CA ILE A 69 25.88 -14.02 14.02
C ILE A 69 26.80 -14.31 15.21
N ILE A 70 27.05 -15.59 15.50
CA ILE A 70 27.93 -15.99 16.60
C ILE A 70 29.36 -15.47 16.39
N HIS A 71 29.88 -15.60 15.17
CA HIS A 71 31.22 -15.15 14.83
C HIS A 71 31.36 -13.63 14.85
N ASP A 72 30.47 -12.90 14.12
CA ASP A 72 30.59 -11.45 13.92
C ASP A 72 30.33 -10.65 15.21
N TYR A 73 29.52 -11.19 16.11
CA TYR A 73 29.23 -10.55 17.40
C TYR A 73 30.00 -11.19 18.56
N ALA A 74 30.94 -12.11 18.29
CA ALA A 74 31.80 -12.80 19.27
C ALA A 74 30.99 -13.33 20.47
N ILE A 75 29.90 -14.05 20.20
CA ILE A 75 28.99 -14.55 21.21
C ILE A 75 29.65 -15.71 21.97
N LYS A 76 29.97 -15.49 23.25
CA LYS A 76 30.59 -16.47 24.13
C LYS A 76 29.59 -17.18 25.04
N THR A 77 28.36 -16.65 25.14
CA THR A 77 27.27 -17.15 25.98
C THR A 77 26.34 -18.04 25.18
N ASP A 78 25.62 -18.93 25.86
CA ASP A 78 24.66 -19.83 25.22
C ASP A 78 23.48 -19.04 24.61
N GLU A 79 23.06 -17.95 25.24
CA GLU A 79 21.97 -17.10 24.76
C GLU A 79 22.40 -15.63 24.59
N LEU A 80 21.75 -14.93 23.66
CA LEU A 80 21.95 -13.51 23.43
C LEU A 80 21.37 -12.67 24.57
N THR A 81 22.14 -11.72 25.06
CA THR A 81 21.63 -10.69 25.95
C THR A 81 20.69 -9.73 25.20
N LYS A 82 19.77 -9.08 25.90
CA LYS A 82 18.88 -8.06 25.34
C LYS A 82 19.63 -7.02 24.48
N ARG A 83 20.77 -6.53 24.96
CA ARG A 83 21.61 -5.54 24.22
C ARG A 83 22.13 -6.12 22.92
N GLN A 84 22.55 -7.38 22.91
CA GLN A 84 23.03 -8.05 21.71
C GLN A 84 21.88 -8.29 20.70
N ILE A 85 20.71 -8.75 21.17
CA ILE A 85 19.51 -8.90 20.31
C ILE A 85 19.19 -7.59 19.60
N LEU A 86 19.12 -6.48 20.35
CA LEU A 86 18.83 -5.16 19.78
C LEU A 86 19.92 -4.69 18.82
N ARG A 87 21.19 -4.95 19.12
CA ARG A 87 22.33 -4.58 18.25
C ARG A 87 22.33 -5.38 16.96
N VAL A 88 22.20 -6.71 17.02
CA VAL A 88 22.10 -7.57 15.84
C VAL A 88 20.94 -7.13 14.96
N GLY A 89 19.79 -6.80 15.57
CA GLY A 89 18.62 -6.28 14.84
C GLY A 89 18.93 -4.96 14.15
N HIS A 90 19.50 -4.00 14.87
CA HIS A 90 19.82 -2.68 14.31
C HIS A 90 20.78 -2.76 13.12
N ASP A 91 21.85 -3.53 13.25
CA ASP A 91 22.90 -3.67 12.24
C ASP A 91 22.38 -4.41 10.98
N ASN A 92 21.33 -5.23 11.13
CA ASN A 92 20.70 -5.97 10.04
C ASN A 92 19.33 -5.40 9.59
N ASN A 93 19.11 -4.10 9.79
CA ASN A 93 17.88 -3.41 9.38
C ASN A 93 16.57 -4.00 9.96
N LEU A 94 16.64 -4.57 11.16
CA LEU A 94 15.49 -4.99 11.93
C LEU A 94 15.22 -4.00 13.07
N LYS A 95 13.99 -3.50 13.16
CA LYS A 95 13.51 -2.79 14.34
C LYS A 95 12.97 -3.83 15.32
N ILE A 96 13.64 -4.00 16.43
CA ILE A 96 13.25 -4.93 17.49
C ILE A 96 12.69 -4.12 18.66
N GLY A 97 11.50 -4.49 19.13
CA GLY A 97 10.85 -3.90 20.29
C GLY A 97 10.54 -4.98 21.32
N GLU A 98 11.04 -4.82 22.55
CA GLU A 98 10.64 -5.66 23.67
C GLU A 98 9.30 -5.20 24.21
N LYS A 99 8.41 -6.15 24.49
CA LYS A 99 7.12 -5.91 25.15
C LYS A 99 6.76 -7.06 26.08
N SER A 100 6.07 -6.74 27.17
CA SER A 100 5.31 -7.74 27.92
C SER A 100 4.05 -8.08 27.13
N ILE A 101 3.83 -9.36 26.88
CA ILE A 101 2.76 -9.85 26.01
C ILE A 101 1.81 -10.70 26.86
N PRO A 102 0.67 -10.17 27.31
CA PRO A 102 -0.34 -10.96 28.00
C PRO A 102 -1.02 -11.93 27.02
N TRP A 103 -1.47 -13.10 27.52
CA TRP A 103 -2.12 -14.13 26.69
C TRP A 103 -3.21 -13.59 25.76
N LYS A 104 -4.09 -12.75 26.29
CA LYS A 104 -5.20 -12.14 25.54
C LYS A 104 -4.76 -11.28 24.35
N ALA A 105 -3.51 -10.80 24.35
CA ALA A 105 -3.01 -9.99 23.25
C ALA A 105 -2.76 -10.80 21.96
N PHE A 106 -2.46 -12.10 22.05
CA PHE A 106 -2.19 -12.93 20.89
C PHE A 106 -3.37 -13.02 19.91
N ALA A 107 -4.60 -13.00 20.40
CA ALA A 107 -5.79 -12.97 19.56
C ALA A 107 -5.86 -11.75 18.63
N SER A 108 -5.23 -10.64 19.01
CA SER A 108 -5.20 -9.39 18.24
C SER A 108 -3.91 -9.15 17.46
N PHE A 109 -2.91 -10.03 17.59
CA PHE A 109 -1.57 -9.83 17.00
C PHE A 109 -1.57 -9.75 15.48
N GLY A 110 -2.40 -10.54 14.80
CA GLY A 110 -2.51 -10.53 13.34
C GLY A 110 -1.15 -10.47 12.60
N ARG A 111 -0.79 -9.29 12.12
CA ARG A 111 0.47 -9.04 11.38
C ARG A 111 1.73 -8.94 12.28
N ALA A 112 1.58 -8.98 13.59
CA ALA A 112 2.73 -8.95 14.50
C ALA A 112 3.43 -10.32 14.65
N PHE A 113 2.81 -11.40 14.14
CA PHE A 113 3.48 -12.68 13.99
C PHE A 113 4.43 -12.69 12.78
N PRO A 114 5.54 -13.45 12.85
CA PRO A 114 6.05 -14.21 13.98
C PRO A 114 6.72 -13.32 15.05
N ALA A 115 6.60 -13.72 16.32
CA ALA A 115 7.20 -13.03 17.47
C ALA A 115 8.15 -13.96 18.22
N MET A 116 9.24 -13.43 18.75
CA MET A 116 10.19 -14.17 19.57
C MET A 116 9.75 -14.05 21.03
N LEU A 117 9.56 -15.18 21.73
CA LEU A 117 9.15 -15.24 23.13
C LEU A 117 10.28 -15.80 23.97
N GLU A 118 10.44 -15.24 25.17
CA GLU A 118 11.37 -15.71 26.17
C GLU A 118 10.65 -16.70 27.09
N LYS A 119 11.26 -17.89 27.28
CA LYS A 119 10.80 -18.90 28.21
C LYS A 119 11.26 -18.59 29.64
N ALA A 120 10.64 -19.23 30.60
CA ALA A 120 11.01 -19.10 32.02
C ALA A 120 12.44 -19.60 32.32
N ASP A 121 12.98 -20.51 31.51
CA ASP A 121 14.35 -21.01 31.56
C ASP A 121 15.38 -20.10 30.86
N GLY A 122 14.99 -18.95 30.36
CA GLY A 122 15.84 -18.00 29.64
C GLY A 122 16.11 -18.34 28.17
N LYS A 123 15.55 -19.43 27.65
CA LYS A 123 15.62 -19.80 26.23
C LYS A 123 14.54 -19.10 25.41
N PHE A 124 14.66 -19.15 24.10
CA PHE A 124 13.80 -18.45 23.17
C PHE A 124 13.05 -19.39 22.22
N VAL A 125 11.80 -19.06 21.95
CA VAL A 125 10.95 -19.76 21.00
C VAL A 125 10.28 -18.76 20.05
N VAL A 126 9.75 -19.25 18.92
CA VAL A 126 9.07 -18.42 17.94
C VAL A 126 7.57 -18.71 17.97
N ALA A 127 6.77 -17.70 18.34
CA ALA A 127 5.33 -17.74 18.20
C ALA A 127 4.97 -17.43 16.74
N CYS A 128 4.40 -18.39 16.05
CA CYS A 128 4.13 -18.33 14.61
C CYS A 128 2.71 -17.89 14.27
N GLY A 129 1.74 -18.14 15.14
CA GLY A 129 0.35 -17.78 14.87
C GLY A 129 -0.59 -18.15 16.00
N TRP A 130 -1.79 -17.58 15.95
CA TRP A 130 -2.87 -17.83 16.89
C TRP A 130 -3.98 -18.64 16.23
N ASN A 131 -4.33 -19.80 16.80
CA ASN A 131 -5.50 -20.57 16.39
C ASN A 131 -6.72 -20.11 17.20
N ALA A 132 -7.61 -19.36 16.54
CA ALA A 132 -8.80 -18.83 17.22
C ALA A 132 -9.88 -19.89 17.49
N ALA A 133 -9.82 -21.07 16.82
CA ALA A 133 -10.76 -22.16 17.04
C ALA A 133 -10.58 -22.81 18.40
N ASP A 134 -9.32 -23.13 18.73
CA ASP A 134 -8.97 -23.90 19.90
C ASP A 134 -8.36 -23.00 20.98
N GLY A 135 -8.23 -21.68 20.74
CA GLY A 135 -7.60 -20.74 21.63
C GLY A 135 -6.13 -21.10 21.93
N THR A 136 -5.39 -21.61 20.93
CA THR A 136 -4.02 -22.09 21.10
C THR A 136 -3.02 -21.27 20.30
N LEU A 137 -1.79 -21.17 20.82
CA LEU A 137 -0.67 -20.47 20.19
C LEU A 137 0.26 -21.48 19.52
N ALA A 138 0.49 -21.35 18.23
CA ALA A 138 1.43 -22.17 17.49
C ALA A 138 2.86 -21.71 17.76
N ILE A 139 3.66 -22.57 18.39
CA ILE A 139 5.04 -22.33 18.80
C ILE A 139 6.00 -23.20 17.98
N LEU A 140 7.10 -22.63 17.58
CA LEU A 140 8.26 -23.33 17.06
C LEU A 140 9.34 -23.31 18.15
N ASP A 141 9.54 -24.48 18.81
CA ASP A 141 10.55 -24.67 19.86
C ASP A 141 11.63 -25.64 19.35
N PRO A 142 12.91 -25.24 19.30
CA PRO A 142 13.98 -26.13 18.86
C PRO A 142 14.25 -27.28 19.84
N ALA A 143 13.83 -27.15 21.09
CA ALA A 143 14.05 -28.16 22.14
C ALA A 143 12.91 -29.18 22.23
N GLU A 144 11.70 -28.84 21.80
CA GLU A 144 10.51 -29.68 21.95
C GLU A 144 10.13 -30.31 20.60
N LYS A 145 10.10 -31.65 20.51
CA LYS A 145 9.68 -32.33 19.29
C LYS A 145 8.16 -32.26 19.16
N PRO A 146 7.61 -31.73 18.07
CA PRO A 146 6.17 -31.77 17.84
C PRO A 146 5.68 -33.21 17.68
N ALA A 147 4.40 -33.45 17.92
CA ALA A 147 3.77 -34.76 17.74
C ALA A 147 3.93 -35.26 16.29
N GLU A 148 3.91 -36.58 16.07
CA GLU A 148 4.09 -37.19 14.75
C GLU A 148 3.15 -36.58 13.72
N GLY A 149 3.71 -36.08 12.62
CA GLY A 149 2.98 -35.36 11.56
C GLY A 149 2.71 -33.86 11.82
N GLN A 150 3.06 -33.31 12.99
CA GLN A 150 2.94 -31.88 13.29
C GLN A 150 4.30 -31.19 13.20
N ARG A 151 4.28 -29.89 12.83
CA ARG A 151 5.49 -29.06 12.75
C ARG A 151 5.58 -28.03 13.87
N PHE A 152 4.50 -27.82 14.62
CA PHE A 152 4.38 -26.84 15.70
C PHE A 152 3.94 -27.52 16.98
N VAL A 153 4.41 -26.97 18.09
CA VAL A 153 3.87 -27.25 19.41
C VAL A 153 2.76 -26.23 19.67
N PHE A 154 1.62 -26.67 20.16
CA PHE A 154 0.50 -25.79 20.46
C PHE A 154 0.41 -25.55 21.96
N TRP A 155 0.63 -24.30 22.37
CA TRP A 155 0.49 -23.90 23.77
C TRP A 155 -0.92 -23.41 24.06
N LYS A 156 -1.46 -23.83 25.20
CA LYS A 156 -2.66 -23.28 25.84
C LYS A 156 -2.27 -22.19 26.85
N GLU A 157 -3.25 -21.52 27.46
CA GLU A 157 -3.01 -20.46 28.43
C GLU A 157 -2.19 -20.96 29.64
N GLU A 158 -2.45 -22.20 30.09
CA GLU A 158 -1.72 -22.87 31.16
C GLU A 158 -0.25 -23.10 30.80
N ASP A 159 0.02 -23.57 29.57
CA ASP A 159 1.39 -23.76 29.07
C ASP A 159 2.13 -22.44 28.97
N TYR A 160 1.45 -21.39 28.48
CA TYR A 160 2.04 -20.07 28.41
C TYR A 160 2.39 -19.50 29.77
N ALA A 161 1.50 -19.65 30.76
CA ALA A 161 1.71 -19.17 32.11
C ALA A 161 2.85 -19.92 32.84
N SER A 162 3.04 -21.22 32.55
CA SER A 162 4.08 -22.04 33.18
C SER A 162 5.44 -21.99 32.46
N LYS A 163 5.42 -21.90 31.09
CA LYS A 163 6.63 -22.02 30.25
C LYS A 163 7.20 -20.66 29.81
N SER A 164 6.44 -19.56 29.84
CA SER A 164 6.88 -18.26 29.36
C SER A 164 7.22 -17.28 30.47
N SER A 165 8.22 -16.44 30.27
CA SER A 165 8.53 -15.30 31.15
C SER A 165 7.55 -14.11 30.97
N GLY A 166 6.61 -14.19 30.03
CA GLY A 166 5.71 -13.10 29.65
C GLY A 166 6.36 -12.00 28.82
N ARG A 167 7.66 -12.11 28.52
CA ARG A 167 8.40 -11.17 27.67
C ARG A 167 8.47 -11.67 26.24
N GLY A 168 8.37 -10.74 25.29
CA GLY A 168 8.53 -11.05 23.88
C GLY A 168 9.18 -9.91 23.11
N TYR A 169 9.81 -10.28 22.00
CA TYR A 169 10.43 -9.35 21.08
C TYR A 169 9.64 -9.37 19.78
N LEU A 170 9.15 -8.19 19.40
CA LEU A 170 8.48 -7.97 18.12
C LEU A 170 9.49 -7.45 17.13
N LEU A 171 9.66 -8.16 16.02
CA LEU A 171 10.62 -7.82 14.99
C LEU A 171 9.89 -7.27 13.76
N LYS A 172 10.41 -6.17 13.24
CA LYS A 172 9.91 -5.57 12.00
C LYS A 172 11.09 -5.13 11.15
N ARG A 173 11.09 -5.44 9.85
CA ARG A 173 12.12 -4.94 8.93
C ARG A 173 12.04 -3.41 8.86
N LYS A 174 13.19 -2.75 9.03
CA LYS A 174 13.35 -1.31 8.84
C LYS A 174 13.66 -1.08 7.36
N TRP A 175 12.75 -0.44 6.67
CA TRP A 175 12.90 -0.16 5.26
C TRP A 175 13.54 1.22 5.06
N HIS A 176 14.54 1.29 4.21
CA HIS A 176 15.07 2.55 3.71
C HIS A 176 14.28 2.96 2.46
N TRP A 177 14.25 4.27 2.18
CA TRP A 177 13.51 4.81 1.03
C TRP A 177 13.99 4.27 -0.32
N LYS A 178 15.22 3.75 -0.38
CA LYS A 178 15.88 3.20 -1.57
C LYS A 178 15.79 1.68 -1.69
N ASP A 179 15.20 0.98 -0.74
CA ASP A 179 15.11 -0.48 -0.77
C ASP A 179 14.15 -0.93 -1.87
N ALA A 180 14.66 -1.71 -2.81
CA ALA A 180 13.88 -2.27 -3.94
C ALA A 180 12.74 -3.20 -3.46
N ASP A 181 12.95 -3.91 -2.35
CA ASP A 181 11.97 -4.84 -1.76
C ASP A 181 10.98 -4.19 -0.80
N ARG A 182 10.94 -2.87 -0.73
CA ARG A 182 10.02 -2.15 0.16
C ARG A 182 8.56 -2.48 -0.22
N PRO A 183 7.69 -2.77 0.78
CA PRO A 183 6.27 -2.98 0.50
C PRO A 183 5.69 -1.79 -0.24
N PHE A 184 5.02 -2.08 -1.35
CA PHE A 184 4.41 -1.05 -2.18
C PHE A 184 3.30 -0.33 -1.41
N GLY A 185 3.30 0.99 -1.47
CA GLY A 185 2.34 1.87 -0.83
C GLY A 185 2.51 3.29 -1.34
N LEU A 186 1.74 4.25 -0.82
CA LEU A 186 1.87 5.67 -1.21
C LEU A 186 3.29 6.20 -1.02
N GLY A 187 3.97 5.73 0.02
CA GLY A 187 5.37 6.11 0.25
C GLY A 187 6.34 5.67 -0.83
N TRP A 188 5.98 4.73 -1.71
CA TRP A 188 6.81 4.30 -2.82
C TRP A 188 7.02 5.43 -3.84
N PHE A 189 6.04 6.31 -3.98
CA PHE A 189 6.10 7.45 -4.91
C PHE A 189 6.94 8.62 -4.36
N ILE A 190 7.17 8.72 -3.04
CA ILE A 190 7.88 9.85 -2.43
C ILE A 190 9.27 10.10 -3.05
N PRO A 191 10.12 9.09 -3.29
CA PRO A 191 11.41 9.32 -3.95
C PRO A 191 11.29 9.96 -5.33
N GLU A 192 10.26 9.61 -6.11
CA GLU A 192 10.02 10.17 -7.45
C GLU A 192 9.63 11.66 -7.35
N PHE A 193 8.81 12.03 -6.36
CA PHE A 193 8.50 13.43 -6.07
C PHE A 193 9.75 14.20 -5.62
N LEU A 194 10.58 13.61 -4.77
CA LEU A 194 11.80 14.23 -4.27
C LEU A 194 12.85 14.47 -5.38
N LYS A 195 12.87 13.64 -6.43
CA LYS A 195 13.70 13.90 -7.61
C LYS A 195 13.32 15.21 -8.31
N GLN A 196 12.04 15.61 -8.23
CA GLN A 196 11.51 16.83 -8.83
C GLN A 196 11.35 17.97 -7.81
N LYS A 197 12.01 17.92 -6.65
CA LYS A 197 11.87 18.91 -5.55
C LYS A 197 12.05 20.35 -5.99
N GLY A 198 12.93 20.63 -6.98
CA GLY A 198 13.14 21.96 -7.53
C GLY A 198 11.88 22.50 -8.22
N VAL A 199 11.26 21.70 -9.09
CA VAL A 199 10.02 22.08 -9.80
C VAL A 199 8.88 22.28 -8.82
N PHE A 200 8.71 21.37 -7.85
CA PHE A 200 7.70 21.52 -6.80
C PHE A 200 7.94 22.74 -5.91
N GLY A 201 9.21 23.10 -5.66
CA GLY A 201 9.57 24.32 -4.95
C GLY A 201 9.14 25.58 -5.72
N HIS A 202 9.35 25.64 -7.05
CA HIS A 202 8.88 26.75 -7.87
C HIS A 202 7.34 26.82 -7.90
N ILE A 203 6.64 25.67 -7.95
CA ILE A 203 5.18 25.63 -7.89
C ILE A 203 4.69 26.16 -6.53
N ALA A 204 5.31 25.76 -5.43
CA ALA A 204 4.96 26.24 -4.09
C ALA A 204 5.18 27.76 -3.98
N PHE A 205 6.29 28.26 -4.52
CA PHE A 205 6.55 29.70 -4.58
C PHE A 205 5.50 30.44 -5.41
N ALA A 206 5.14 29.91 -6.60
CA ALA A 206 4.09 30.49 -7.43
C ALA A 206 2.73 30.53 -6.68
N VAL A 207 2.37 29.48 -5.92
CA VAL A 207 1.14 29.47 -5.11
C VAL A 207 1.19 30.53 -4.01
N LEU A 208 2.32 30.71 -3.33
CA LEU A 208 2.48 31.77 -2.33
C LEU A 208 2.32 33.16 -2.97
N MET A 209 2.90 33.37 -4.16
CA MET A 209 2.73 34.60 -4.93
C MET A 209 1.26 34.84 -5.32
N ILE A 210 0.58 33.82 -5.83
CA ILE A 210 -0.84 33.89 -6.18
C ILE A 210 -1.68 34.26 -4.96
N ASN A 211 -1.42 33.64 -3.81
CA ASN A 211 -2.14 33.93 -2.56
C ASN A 211 -1.86 35.36 -2.04
N ALA A 212 -0.63 35.85 -2.18
CA ALA A 212 -0.30 37.23 -1.82
C ALA A 212 -1.00 38.24 -2.78
N ILE A 213 -0.95 37.99 -4.08
CA ILE A 213 -1.63 38.81 -5.10
C ILE A 213 -3.16 38.78 -4.90
N ALA A 214 -3.70 37.67 -4.41
CA ALA A 214 -5.14 37.53 -4.14
C ALA A 214 -5.66 38.55 -3.11
N LEU A 215 -4.80 39.14 -2.28
CA LEU A 215 -5.14 40.27 -1.38
C LEU A 215 -5.33 41.58 -2.13
N ALA A 216 -4.77 41.74 -3.32
CA ALA A 216 -4.86 42.98 -4.07
C ALA A 216 -6.32 43.35 -4.42
N THR A 217 -7.14 42.36 -4.77
CA THR A 217 -8.55 42.61 -5.11
C THR A 217 -9.38 43.14 -3.94
N PRO A 218 -9.38 42.55 -2.72
CA PRO A 218 -10.03 43.12 -1.55
C PRO A 218 -9.53 44.53 -1.21
N LEU A 219 -8.22 44.75 -1.23
CA LEU A 219 -7.62 46.07 -1.00
C LEU A 219 -8.04 47.12 -2.03
N PHE A 220 -8.13 46.73 -3.29
CA PHE A 220 -8.64 47.57 -4.36
C PHE A 220 -10.08 48.04 -4.07
N PHE A 221 -10.97 47.11 -3.70
CA PHE A 221 -12.35 47.45 -3.34
C PHE A 221 -12.40 48.35 -2.11
N GLN A 222 -11.58 48.07 -1.09
CA GLN A 222 -11.50 48.93 0.11
C GLN A 222 -11.12 50.37 -0.26
N ILE A 223 -10.05 50.55 -1.05
CA ILE A 223 -9.56 51.91 -1.42
C ILE A 223 -10.61 52.65 -2.28
N ILE A 224 -11.28 51.95 -3.19
CA ILE A 224 -12.34 52.56 -3.98
C ILE A 224 -13.47 53.07 -3.08
N VAL A 225 -14.00 52.20 -2.20
CA VAL A 225 -15.14 52.55 -1.36
C VAL A 225 -14.78 53.64 -0.36
N ASP A 226 -13.63 53.55 0.33
CA ASP A 226 -13.28 54.45 1.41
C ASP A 226 -12.70 55.78 0.94
N LYS A 227 -12.05 55.83 -0.23
CA LYS A 227 -11.34 57.05 -0.70
C LYS A 227 -11.86 57.60 -2.00
N VAL A 228 -12.01 56.72 -3.02
CA VAL A 228 -12.34 57.18 -4.38
C VAL A 228 -13.79 57.67 -4.48
N LEU A 229 -14.74 56.89 -3.96
CA LEU A 229 -16.17 57.22 -3.99
C LEU A 229 -16.48 58.42 -3.08
N VAL A 230 -15.89 58.46 -1.89
CA VAL A 230 -16.12 59.55 -0.93
C VAL A 230 -15.59 60.89 -1.46
N ASN A 231 -14.41 60.87 -2.09
CA ASN A 231 -13.77 62.09 -2.58
C ASN A 231 -14.05 62.39 -4.06
N GLN A 232 -14.87 61.58 -4.75
CA GLN A 232 -15.18 61.69 -6.21
C GLN A 232 -13.93 61.86 -7.12
N SER A 233 -12.84 61.16 -6.75
CA SER A 233 -11.54 61.31 -7.38
C SER A 233 -11.38 60.45 -8.63
N TYR A 234 -11.73 60.97 -9.82
CA TYR A 234 -11.65 60.24 -11.11
C TYR A 234 -10.20 59.87 -11.48
N SER A 235 -9.23 60.74 -11.22
CA SER A 235 -7.82 60.45 -11.54
C SER A 235 -7.30 59.26 -10.77
N THR A 236 -7.58 59.21 -9.47
CA THR A 236 -7.22 58.05 -8.63
C THR A 236 -7.92 56.77 -9.06
N LEU A 237 -9.19 56.86 -9.49
CA LEU A 237 -9.92 55.71 -10.01
C LEU A 237 -9.24 55.09 -11.23
N HIS A 238 -8.86 55.94 -12.22
CA HIS A 238 -8.20 55.43 -13.43
C HIS A 238 -6.86 54.75 -13.10
N VAL A 239 -6.05 55.35 -12.26
CA VAL A 239 -4.77 54.74 -11.83
C VAL A 239 -4.97 53.40 -11.13
N LEU A 240 -5.92 53.31 -10.20
CA LEU A 240 -6.21 52.07 -9.49
C LEU A 240 -6.75 50.97 -10.42
N VAL A 241 -7.60 51.35 -11.37
CA VAL A 241 -8.12 50.37 -12.39
C VAL A 241 -6.98 49.86 -13.26
N CYS A 242 -6.11 50.72 -13.74
CA CYS A 242 -4.95 50.30 -14.53
C CYS A 242 -4.02 49.40 -13.71
N ALA A 243 -3.76 49.75 -12.43
CA ALA A 243 -2.93 48.95 -11.52
C ALA A 243 -3.53 47.57 -11.27
N ILE A 244 -4.83 47.47 -10.96
CA ILE A 244 -5.46 46.17 -10.71
C ILE A 244 -5.52 45.30 -11.97
N CYS A 245 -5.75 45.89 -13.14
CA CYS A 245 -5.71 45.19 -14.42
C CYS A 245 -4.31 44.58 -14.67
N ALA A 246 -3.24 45.37 -14.42
CA ALA A 246 -1.87 44.87 -14.54
C ALA A 246 -1.59 43.72 -13.54
N ILE A 247 -2.07 43.84 -12.27
CA ILE A 247 -1.94 42.79 -11.27
C ILE A 247 -2.69 41.52 -11.68
N ILE A 248 -3.91 41.64 -12.21
CA ILE A 248 -4.70 40.49 -12.71
C ILE A 248 -4.00 39.83 -13.90
N ALA A 249 -3.46 40.60 -14.86
CA ALA A 249 -2.70 40.05 -15.97
C ALA A 249 -1.44 39.32 -15.51
N PHE A 250 -0.72 39.88 -14.55
CA PHE A 250 0.43 39.23 -13.93
C PHE A 250 0.06 37.96 -13.17
N ASN A 251 -1.05 37.98 -12.42
CA ASN A 251 -1.58 36.79 -11.76
C ASN A 251 -1.90 35.67 -12.75
N ALA A 252 -2.53 35.99 -13.89
CA ALA A 252 -2.83 35.03 -14.94
C ALA A 252 -1.55 34.39 -15.52
N CYS A 253 -0.48 35.18 -15.70
CA CYS A 253 0.82 34.66 -16.13
C CYS A 253 1.42 33.68 -15.12
N ILE A 254 1.37 34.02 -13.82
CA ILE A 254 1.88 33.12 -12.75
C ILE A 254 1.02 31.85 -12.68
N GLU A 255 -0.29 31.96 -12.83
CA GLU A 255 -1.19 30.81 -12.82
C GLU A 255 -0.92 29.88 -14.00
N PHE A 256 -0.72 30.43 -15.18
CA PHE A 256 -0.27 29.65 -16.35
C PHE A 256 1.07 28.96 -16.11
N LEU A 257 2.06 29.68 -15.58
CA LEU A 257 3.38 29.11 -15.28
C LEU A 257 3.27 27.97 -14.23
N ARG A 258 2.49 28.17 -13.18
CA ARG A 258 2.20 27.16 -12.18
C ARG A 258 1.59 25.89 -12.82
N GLY A 259 0.57 26.07 -13.67
CA GLY A 259 -0.08 24.98 -14.40
C GLY A 259 0.89 24.23 -15.31
N TYR A 260 1.70 24.95 -16.06
CA TYR A 260 2.73 24.39 -16.95
C TYR A 260 3.79 23.58 -16.18
N LEU A 261 4.33 24.14 -15.10
CA LEU A 261 5.31 23.45 -14.25
C LEU A 261 4.74 22.20 -13.62
N LEU A 262 3.48 22.23 -13.20
CA LEU A 262 2.81 21.06 -12.66
C LEU A 262 2.66 19.98 -13.73
N LEU A 263 2.19 20.33 -14.93
CA LEU A 263 2.05 19.39 -16.04
C LEU A 263 3.39 18.73 -16.38
N PHE A 264 4.46 19.54 -16.43
CA PHE A 264 5.82 19.05 -16.65
C PHE A 264 6.27 18.06 -15.58
N ALA A 265 6.11 18.41 -14.28
CA ALA A 265 6.48 17.54 -13.18
C ALA A 265 5.68 16.23 -13.17
N THR A 266 4.37 16.33 -13.40
CA THR A 266 3.46 15.18 -13.43
C THR A 266 3.82 14.22 -14.57
N ASN A 267 4.07 14.71 -15.78
CA ASN A 267 4.47 13.89 -16.92
C ASN A 267 5.78 13.15 -16.65
N LYS A 268 6.75 13.83 -16.02
CA LYS A 268 8.03 13.21 -15.69
C LYS A 268 7.92 12.10 -14.65
N ILE A 269 7.06 12.29 -13.64
CA ILE A 269 6.73 11.27 -12.65
C ILE A 269 5.98 10.11 -13.30
N ASP A 270 5.09 10.40 -14.27
CA ASP A 270 4.32 9.38 -14.98
C ASP A 270 5.24 8.43 -15.76
N ILE A 271 6.14 8.97 -16.56
CA ILE A 271 7.11 8.17 -17.33
C ILE A 271 7.93 7.29 -16.38
N SER A 272 8.47 7.86 -15.29
CA SER A 272 9.29 7.12 -14.32
C SER A 272 8.48 6.00 -13.66
N THR A 273 7.24 6.27 -13.26
CA THR A 273 6.36 5.30 -12.59
C THR A 273 5.90 4.21 -13.56
N ALA A 274 5.48 4.57 -14.77
CA ALA A 274 5.04 3.61 -15.77
C ALA A 274 6.19 2.65 -16.15
N THR A 275 7.39 3.19 -16.35
CA THR A 275 8.58 2.39 -16.63
C THR A 275 8.91 1.44 -15.48
N ALA A 276 8.85 1.91 -14.22
CA ALA A 276 9.13 1.07 -13.06
C ALA A 276 8.09 -0.05 -12.85
N VAL A 277 6.81 0.22 -13.12
CA VAL A 277 5.75 -0.79 -13.07
C VAL A 277 5.93 -1.83 -14.18
N PHE A 278 6.26 -1.38 -15.40
CA PHE A 278 6.51 -2.27 -16.52
C PHE A 278 7.76 -3.14 -16.29
N ASP A 279 8.84 -2.54 -15.82
CA ASP A 279 10.07 -3.26 -15.45
C ASP A 279 9.76 -4.35 -14.41
N LYS A 280 8.98 -4.01 -13.37
CA LYS A 280 8.53 -4.98 -12.38
C LYS A 280 7.75 -6.14 -13.01
N LEU A 281 6.83 -5.85 -13.94
CA LEU A 281 6.08 -6.88 -14.65
C LEU A 281 7.01 -7.84 -15.42
N MET A 282 7.99 -7.31 -16.15
CA MET A 282 8.92 -8.13 -16.93
C MET A 282 9.77 -9.05 -16.07
N HIS A 283 10.00 -8.70 -14.81
CA HIS A 283 10.77 -9.51 -13.86
C HIS A 283 9.91 -10.46 -13.01
N LEU A 284 8.59 -10.55 -13.23
CA LEU A 284 7.76 -11.50 -12.51
C LEU A 284 7.86 -12.91 -13.09
N PRO A 285 7.79 -13.97 -12.25
CA PRO A 285 7.82 -15.36 -12.70
C PRO A 285 6.56 -15.72 -13.50
N ILE A 286 6.68 -16.67 -14.41
CA ILE A 286 5.57 -17.11 -15.26
C ILE A 286 4.37 -17.61 -14.46
N ASP A 287 4.60 -18.25 -13.33
CA ASP A 287 3.58 -18.70 -12.38
C ASP A 287 2.60 -17.58 -11.97
N PHE A 288 3.09 -16.35 -11.84
CA PHE A 288 2.25 -15.20 -11.54
C PHE A 288 1.24 -14.92 -12.68
N PHE A 289 1.68 -15.00 -13.93
CA PHE A 289 0.85 -14.73 -15.10
C PHE A 289 -0.13 -15.88 -15.40
N GLU A 290 0.23 -17.11 -15.07
CA GLU A 290 -0.66 -18.27 -15.24
C GLU A 290 -1.78 -18.28 -14.19
N ARG A 291 -1.56 -17.69 -13.00
CA ARG A 291 -2.57 -17.61 -11.93
C ARG A 291 -3.48 -16.37 -12.02
N VAL A 292 -3.00 -15.29 -12.59
CA VAL A 292 -3.73 -14.01 -12.64
C VAL A 292 -4.23 -13.77 -14.06
N PRO A 293 -5.54 -13.69 -14.29
CA PRO A 293 -6.09 -13.38 -15.61
C PRO A 293 -5.56 -12.04 -16.15
N SER A 294 -5.21 -12.00 -17.43
CA SER A 294 -4.61 -10.81 -18.08
C SER A 294 -5.46 -9.55 -17.93
N GLY A 295 -6.80 -9.66 -18.01
CA GLY A 295 -7.70 -8.52 -17.81
C GLY A 295 -7.67 -7.95 -16.38
N VAL A 296 -7.47 -8.79 -15.36
CA VAL A 296 -7.31 -8.37 -13.97
C VAL A 296 -5.97 -7.66 -13.80
N LEU A 297 -4.93 -8.20 -14.41
CA LEU A 297 -3.59 -7.61 -14.39
C LEU A 297 -3.56 -6.23 -15.03
N LEU A 298 -4.17 -6.09 -16.22
CA LEU A 298 -4.30 -4.80 -16.91
C LEU A 298 -5.00 -3.77 -16.01
N LYS A 299 -6.11 -4.15 -15.38
CA LYS A 299 -6.83 -3.28 -14.44
C LYS A 299 -5.98 -2.86 -13.24
N HIS A 300 -5.14 -3.76 -12.71
CA HIS A 300 -4.22 -3.43 -11.62
C HIS A 300 -3.17 -2.39 -12.04
N VAL A 301 -2.60 -2.55 -13.23
CA VAL A 301 -1.60 -1.62 -13.78
C VAL A 301 -2.20 -0.23 -14.04
N GLN A 302 -3.42 -0.17 -14.58
CA GLN A 302 -4.13 1.10 -14.82
C GLN A 302 -4.41 1.92 -13.55
N GLN A 303 -4.35 1.29 -12.34
CA GLN A 303 -4.50 2.04 -11.09
C GLN A 303 -3.36 3.05 -10.85
N THR A 304 -2.24 2.90 -11.53
CA THR A 304 -1.10 3.84 -11.47
C THR A 304 -1.53 5.27 -11.76
N GLU A 305 -2.39 5.47 -12.75
CA GLU A 305 -2.91 6.78 -13.15
C GLU A 305 -3.74 7.45 -12.03
N LYS A 306 -4.61 6.69 -11.36
CA LYS A 306 -5.41 7.21 -10.24
C LYS A 306 -4.54 7.62 -9.05
N ILE A 307 -3.54 6.79 -8.72
CA ILE A 307 -2.61 7.09 -7.62
C ILE A 307 -1.82 8.37 -7.93
N ARG A 308 -1.30 8.48 -9.14
CA ARG A 308 -0.57 9.65 -9.59
C ARG A 308 -1.45 10.91 -9.56
N GLY A 309 -2.64 10.86 -10.18
CA GLY A 309 -3.57 11.99 -10.22
C GLY A 309 -3.90 12.53 -8.83
N PHE A 310 -4.06 11.65 -7.86
CA PHE A 310 -4.25 12.04 -6.47
C PHE A 310 -3.00 12.71 -5.86
N LEU A 311 -1.83 12.10 -6.00
CA LEU A 311 -0.62 12.59 -5.34
C LEU A 311 -0.13 13.91 -5.93
N SER A 312 -0.07 14.03 -7.27
CA SER A 312 0.40 15.22 -7.96
C SER A 312 -0.67 16.30 -8.15
N GLY A 313 -1.94 15.91 -8.11
CA GLY A 313 -3.09 16.81 -8.23
C GLY A 313 -3.69 17.16 -6.87
N SER A 314 -4.73 16.41 -6.49
CA SER A 314 -5.61 16.77 -5.37
C SER A 314 -4.89 16.92 -4.04
N LEU A 315 -4.01 15.98 -3.66
CA LEU A 315 -3.27 16.06 -2.40
C LEU A 315 -2.33 17.25 -2.38
N PHE A 316 -1.51 17.38 -3.44
CA PHE A 316 -0.51 18.44 -3.51
C PHE A 316 -1.15 19.82 -3.52
N PHE A 317 -2.19 20.04 -4.33
CA PHE A 317 -2.89 21.34 -4.36
C PHE A 317 -3.57 21.67 -3.04
N THR A 318 -4.27 20.71 -2.44
CA THR A 318 -4.95 20.95 -1.16
C THR A 318 -3.95 21.31 -0.07
N LEU A 319 -2.77 20.66 -0.03
CA LEU A 319 -1.71 21.01 0.91
C LEU A 319 -1.17 22.43 0.66
N LEU A 320 -0.98 22.82 -0.60
CA LEU A 320 -0.56 24.17 -0.95
C LEU A 320 -1.63 25.22 -0.64
N GLU A 321 -2.91 24.91 -0.86
CA GLU A 321 -4.00 25.81 -0.49
C GLU A 321 -4.12 26.02 1.01
N LEU A 322 -3.82 25.01 1.82
CA LEU A 322 -3.74 25.20 3.29
C LEU A 322 -2.69 26.23 3.70
N THR A 323 -1.62 26.43 2.91
CA THR A 323 -0.63 27.48 3.19
C THR A 323 -1.23 28.89 3.07
N SER A 324 -2.32 29.05 2.31
CA SER A 324 -3.01 30.34 2.20
C SER A 324 -3.57 30.84 3.54
N LEU A 325 -3.91 29.93 4.47
CA LEU A 325 -4.38 30.28 5.80
C LEU A 325 -3.33 31.08 6.58
N PHE A 326 -2.02 30.76 6.38
CA PHE A 326 -0.93 31.52 7.00
C PHE A 326 -0.81 32.96 6.47
N ILE A 327 -1.42 33.27 5.33
CA ILE A 327 -1.46 34.62 4.77
C ILE A 327 -2.78 35.30 5.17
N PHE A 328 -3.91 34.64 4.96
CA PHE A 328 -5.22 35.27 5.13
C PHE A 328 -5.62 35.45 6.59
N VAL A 329 -5.33 34.51 7.48
CA VAL A 329 -5.70 34.63 8.91
C VAL A 329 -4.97 35.80 9.60
N PRO A 330 -3.64 35.98 9.50
CA PRO A 330 -2.98 37.18 10.03
C PRO A 330 -3.53 38.47 9.44
N PHE A 331 -3.86 38.46 8.15
CA PHE A 331 -4.40 39.64 7.49
C PHE A 331 -5.80 40.01 8.02
N LEU A 332 -6.66 39.04 8.29
CA LEU A 332 -7.94 39.26 8.94
C LEU A 332 -7.79 39.80 10.36
N LEU A 333 -6.79 39.32 11.13
CA LEU A 333 -6.51 39.81 12.47
C LEU A 333 -6.10 41.30 12.49
N LEU A 334 -5.43 41.77 11.44
CA LEU A 334 -5.10 43.18 11.29
C LEU A 334 -6.31 44.09 11.09
N TYR A 335 -7.40 43.54 10.49
CA TYR A 335 -8.65 44.29 10.32
C TYR A 335 -9.48 44.34 11.59
N SER A 336 -9.77 43.17 12.17
CA SER A 336 -10.56 43.08 13.39
C SER A 336 -10.39 41.70 14.04
N VAL A 337 -9.92 41.70 15.29
CA VAL A 337 -9.79 40.46 16.07
C VAL A 337 -11.18 39.82 16.32
N SER A 338 -12.17 40.64 16.67
CA SER A 338 -13.54 40.16 16.96
C SER A 338 -14.18 39.44 15.77
N LEU A 339 -14.13 40.06 14.58
CA LEU A 339 -14.67 39.42 13.36
C LEU A 339 -13.87 38.19 12.94
N THR A 340 -12.56 38.19 13.14
CA THR A 340 -11.71 37.02 12.85
C THR A 340 -12.06 35.84 13.74
N MET A 341 -12.36 36.07 15.02
CA MET A 341 -12.82 35.00 15.92
C MET A 341 -14.16 34.40 15.47
N VAL A 342 -15.05 35.19 14.88
CA VAL A 342 -16.28 34.69 14.25
C VAL A 342 -15.95 33.78 13.06
N VAL A 343 -15.07 34.20 12.16
CA VAL A 343 -14.62 33.38 11.01
C VAL A 343 -13.98 32.08 11.46
N LEU A 344 -13.10 32.13 12.47
CA LEU A 344 -12.46 30.93 13.02
C LEU A 344 -13.48 30.02 13.70
N GLY A 345 -14.49 30.58 14.41
CA GLY A 345 -15.56 29.82 15.04
C GLY A 345 -16.40 29.04 14.00
N PHE A 346 -16.81 29.70 12.92
CA PHE A 346 -17.50 29.01 11.82
C PHE A 346 -16.61 28.02 11.07
N SER A 347 -15.33 28.33 10.88
CA SER A 347 -14.36 27.41 10.29
C SER A 347 -14.20 26.15 11.16
N LEU A 348 -14.17 26.29 12.48
CA LEU A 348 -14.16 25.17 13.42
C LEU A 348 -15.46 24.37 13.38
N ALA A 349 -16.62 25.03 13.24
CA ALA A 349 -17.92 24.36 13.08
C ALA A 349 -17.94 23.51 11.79
N ILE A 350 -17.45 24.05 10.67
CA ILE A 350 -17.31 23.29 9.41
C ILE A 350 -16.38 22.09 9.63
N ALA A 351 -15.22 22.28 10.27
CA ALA A 351 -14.29 21.20 10.57
C ALA A 351 -14.93 20.13 11.48
N ALA A 352 -15.74 20.53 12.47
CA ALA A 352 -16.47 19.61 13.34
C ALA A 352 -17.52 18.80 12.56
N VAL A 353 -18.29 19.41 11.66
CA VAL A 353 -19.23 18.71 10.76
C VAL A 353 -18.50 17.63 9.96
N ILE A 354 -17.35 17.98 9.39
CA ILE A 354 -16.52 17.05 8.62
C ILE A 354 -16.05 15.90 9.52
N ALA A 355 -15.51 16.20 10.71
CA ALA A 355 -15.01 15.22 11.65
C ALA A 355 -16.10 14.23 12.12
N VAL A 356 -17.33 14.69 12.32
CA VAL A 356 -18.46 13.85 12.69
C VAL A 356 -18.89 12.93 11.54
N LEU A 357 -18.95 13.47 10.32
CA LEU A 357 -19.42 12.73 9.16
C LEU A 357 -18.38 11.79 8.55
N ILE A 358 -17.09 11.94 8.86
CA ILE A 358 -16.00 11.13 8.26
C ILE A 358 -16.15 9.64 8.56
N LYS A 359 -16.46 9.25 9.81
CA LYS A 359 -16.60 7.84 10.21
C LYS A 359 -17.80 7.16 9.53
N PRO A 360 -19.04 7.70 9.56
CA PRO A 360 -20.17 7.11 8.83
C PRO A 360 -19.90 7.09 7.32
N PHE A 361 -19.29 8.14 6.76
CA PHE A 361 -18.91 8.17 5.34
C PHE A 361 -17.97 7.02 4.99
N GLN A 362 -16.88 6.80 5.76
CA GLN A 362 -15.94 5.71 5.54
C GLN A 362 -16.60 4.33 5.58
N ARG A 363 -17.51 4.10 6.54
CA ARG A 363 -18.25 2.82 6.63
C ARG A 363 -19.10 2.56 5.38
N ARG A 364 -19.85 3.57 4.92
CA ARG A 364 -20.70 3.44 3.73
C ARG A 364 -19.88 3.32 2.45
N LEU A 365 -18.77 4.00 2.38
CA LEU A 365 -17.86 3.90 1.25
C LEU A 365 -17.22 2.50 1.13
N ASN A 366 -16.85 1.87 2.25
CA ASN A 366 -16.37 0.49 2.23
C ASN A 366 -17.45 -0.49 1.74
N GLN A 367 -18.72 -0.28 2.15
CA GLN A 367 -19.86 -1.07 1.65
C GLN A 367 -20.05 -0.87 0.14
N LEU A 368 -19.91 0.36 -0.36
CA LEU A 368 -19.97 0.64 -1.79
C LEU A 368 -18.87 -0.11 -2.56
N TYR A 369 -17.65 -0.09 -2.05
CA TYR A 369 -16.53 -0.80 -2.72
C TYR A 369 -16.72 -2.31 -2.73
N GLU A 370 -17.27 -2.88 -1.67
CA GLU A 370 -17.59 -4.31 -1.63
C GLU A 370 -18.70 -4.65 -2.64
N ALA A 371 -19.76 -3.85 -2.69
CA ALA A 371 -20.86 -4.01 -3.64
C ALA A 371 -20.38 -3.90 -5.10
N GLU A 372 -19.57 -2.87 -5.39
CA GLU A 372 -19.00 -2.65 -6.72
C GLU A 372 -18.01 -3.76 -7.11
N GLY A 373 -17.23 -4.25 -6.14
CA GLY A 373 -16.35 -5.40 -6.34
C GLY A 373 -17.12 -6.68 -6.70
N LYS A 374 -18.23 -6.97 -6.01
CA LYS A 374 -19.10 -8.12 -6.32
C LYS A 374 -19.73 -7.99 -7.71
N ARG A 375 -20.29 -6.82 -8.02
CA ARG A 375 -20.86 -6.53 -9.35
C ARG A 375 -19.84 -6.72 -10.47
N GLN A 376 -18.61 -6.22 -10.25
CA GLN A 376 -17.54 -6.36 -11.24
C GLN A 376 -17.08 -7.82 -11.39
N ALA A 377 -16.99 -8.58 -10.29
CA ALA A 377 -16.62 -9.99 -10.33
C ALA A 377 -17.67 -10.79 -11.10
N MET A 378 -18.95 -10.55 -10.84
CA MET A 378 -20.06 -11.18 -11.56
C MET A 378 -19.99 -10.88 -13.08
N LEU A 379 -19.74 -9.64 -13.48
CA LEU A 379 -19.59 -9.28 -14.89
C LEU A 379 -18.46 -10.09 -15.57
N VAL A 380 -17.31 -10.19 -14.90
CA VAL A 380 -16.17 -10.94 -15.41
C VAL A 380 -16.51 -12.43 -15.51
N GLU A 381 -17.18 -13.01 -14.51
CA GLU A 381 -17.60 -14.40 -14.46
C GLU A 381 -18.59 -14.72 -15.58
N SER A 382 -19.65 -13.90 -15.76
CA SER A 382 -20.63 -14.06 -16.83
C SER A 382 -19.98 -13.99 -18.23
N ILE A 383 -19.02 -13.06 -18.44
CA ILE A 383 -18.29 -12.96 -19.72
C ILE A 383 -17.43 -14.22 -19.96
N HIS A 384 -16.69 -14.67 -18.95
CA HIS A 384 -15.89 -15.90 -19.07
C HIS A 384 -16.75 -17.15 -19.25
N GLY A 385 -17.89 -17.21 -18.55
CA GLY A 385 -18.86 -18.29 -18.62
C GLY A 385 -19.86 -18.21 -19.79
N MET A 386 -19.73 -17.21 -20.69
CA MET A 386 -20.73 -16.91 -21.72
C MET A 386 -21.11 -18.13 -22.58
N ARG A 387 -20.14 -19.00 -22.87
CA ARG A 387 -20.41 -20.25 -23.60
C ARG A 387 -21.40 -21.15 -22.84
N THR A 388 -21.22 -21.28 -21.52
CA THR A 388 -22.11 -22.05 -20.65
C THR A 388 -23.47 -21.38 -20.52
N VAL A 389 -23.50 -20.06 -20.31
CA VAL A 389 -24.74 -19.28 -20.28
C VAL A 389 -25.57 -19.49 -21.53
N LYS A 390 -24.94 -19.41 -22.71
CA LYS A 390 -25.61 -19.60 -24.00
C LYS A 390 -26.04 -21.05 -24.22
N SER A 391 -25.20 -22.03 -23.91
CA SER A 391 -25.51 -23.44 -24.15
C SER A 391 -26.62 -23.98 -23.24
N LEU A 392 -26.80 -23.38 -22.05
CA LEU A 392 -27.83 -23.76 -21.08
C LEU A 392 -29.01 -22.78 -21.03
N SER A 393 -29.04 -21.74 -21.88
CA SER A 393 -30.09 -20.72 -21.94
C SER A 393 -30.33 -20.03 -20.59
N LEU A 394 -29.22 -19.70 -19.88
CA LEU A 394 -29.25 -19.10 -18.54
C LEU A 394 -29.33 -17.55 -18.56
N GLU A 395 -29.50 -16.93 -19.73
CA GLU A 395 -29.54 -15.46 -19.87
C GLU A 395 -30.57 -14.77 -18.96
N PRO A 396 -31.78 -15.28 -18.74
CA PRO A 396 -32.73 -14.63 -17.83
C PRO A 396 -32.26 -14.65 -16.39
N VAL A 397 -31.65 -15.76 -15.94
CA VAL A 397 -31.14 -15.92 -14.57
C VAL A 397 -29.96 -15.00 -14.32
N GLU A 398 -29.01 -14.98 -15.26
CA GLU A 398 -27.84 -14.06 -15.20
C GLU A 398 -28.26 -12.59 -15.22
N LYS A 399 -29.31 -12.26 -16.01
CA LYS A 399 -29.84 -10.91 -16.08
C LYS A 399 -30.47 -10.49 -14.73
N GLU A 400 -31.29 -11.33 -14.12
CA GLU A 400 -31.89 -11.06 -12.81
C GLU A 400 -30.82 -10.87 -11.74
N ALA A 401 -29.84 -11.75 -11.65
CA ALA A 401 -28.72 -11.64 -10.72
C ALA A 401 -27.89 -10.35 -10.95
N TRP A 402 -27.72 -9.95 -12.22
CA TRP A 402 -27.07 -8.67 -12.56
C TRP A 402 -27.90 -7.46 -12.12
N GLU A 403 -29.20 -7.48 -12.32
CA GLU A 403 -30.12 -6.42 -11.89
C GLU A 403 -30.06 -6.25 -10.36
N ASP A 404 -30.10 -7.34 -9.59
CA ASP A 404 -30.00 -7.33 -8.13
C ASP A 404 -28.66 -6.80 -7.65
N SER A 405 -27.56 -7.29 -8.22
CA SER A 405 -26.20 -6.83 -7.89
C SER A 405 -26.01 -5.35 -8.22
N THR A 406 -26.59 -4.90 -9.34
CA THR A 406 -26.53 -3.50 -9.76
C THR A 406 -27.40 -2.63 -8.86
N ALA A 407 -28.61 -3.04 -8.52
CA ALA A 407 -29.49 -2.33 -7.60
C ALA A 407 -28.84 -2.15 -6.22
N TYR A 408 -28.18 -3.20 -5.72
CA TYR A 408 -27.45 -3.14 -4.46
C TYR A 408 -26.26 -2.14 -4.52
N ALA A 409 -25.47 -2.16 -5.59
CA ALA A 409 -24.35 -1.25 -5.78
C ALA A 409 -24.81 0.20 -5.91
N VAL A 410 -25.88 0.46 -6.69
CA VAL A 410 -26.46 1.80 -6.86
C VAL A 410 -27.03 2.31 -5.52
N ASN A 411 -27.70 1.47 -4.74
CA ASN A 411 -28.19 1.85 -3.41
C ASN A 411 -27.03 2.18 -2.46
N ALA A 412 -25.94 1.41 -2.50
CA ALA A 412 -24.73 1.71 -1.72
C ALA A 412 -24.11 3.06 -2.16
N TYR A 413 -24.04 3.34 -3.46
CA TYR A 413 -23.61 4.62 -4.00
C TYR A 413 -24.49 5.78 -3.52
N PHE A 414 -25.82 5.60 -3.57
CA PHE A 414 -26.77 6.60 -3.08
C PHE A 414 -26.56 6.92 -1.59
N ARG A 415 -26.32 5.90 -0.75
CA ARG A 415 -26.05 6.10 0.69
C ARG A 415 -24.78 6.90 0.94
N VAL A 416 -23.73 6.68 0.16
CA VAL A 416 -22.49 7.48 0.21
C VAL A 416 -22.77 8.90 -0.27
N GLY A 417 -23.45 9.05 -1.41
CA GLY A 417 -23.83 10.33 -1.99
C GLY A 417 -24.65 11.18 -1.03
N LYS A 418 -25.62 10.58 -0.33
CA LYS A 418 -26.42 11.26 0.68
C LYS A 418 -25.57 11.93 1.77
N ILE A 419 -24.56 11.21 2.31
CA ILE A 419 -23.66 11.78 3.33
C ILE A 419 -22.80 12.90 2.73
N SER A 420 -22.29 12.71 1.51
CA SER A 420 -21.49 13.72 0.83
C SER A 420 -22.27 15.01 0.55
N VAL A 421 -23.51 14.88 0.04
CA VAL A 421 -24.38 16.02 -0.20
C VAL A 421 -24.74 16.72 1.11
N THR A 422 -25.07 15.96 2.18
CA THR A 422 -25.36 16.53 3.50
C THR A 422 -24.14 17.31 4.04
N ALA A 423 -22.93 16.74 3.95
CA ALA A 423 -21.72 17.42 4.40
C ALA A 423 -21.49 18.73 3.62
N LYS A 424 -21.63 18.69 2.29
CA LYS A 424 -21.47 19.86 1.43
C LYS A 424 -22.51 20.95 1.75
N SER A 425 -23.79 20.56 1.82
CA SER A 425 -24.88 21.52 2.08
C SER A 425 -24.76 22.16 3.47
N LEU A 426 -24.40 21.37 4.48
CA LEU A 426 -24.22 21.87 5.84
C LEU A 426 -22.99 22.80 5.94
N SER A 427 -21.89 22.44 5.29
CA SER A 427 -20.72 23.32 5.21
C SER A 427 -21.02 24.63 4.51
N GLN A 428 -21.77 24.57 3.40
CA GLN A 428 -22.20 25.77 2.66
C GLN A 428 -23.18 26.63 3.46
N PHE A 429 -24.06 26.01 4.24
CA PHE A 429 -24.93 26.74 5.17
C PHE A 429 -24.09 27.51 6.21
N PHE A 430 -23.11 26.89 6.86
CA PHE A 430 -22.24 27.57 7.80
C PHE A 430 -21.42 28.69 7.15
N GLU A 431 -20.96 28.49 5.92
CA GLU A 431 -20.23 29.51 5.15
C GLU A 431 -21.13 30.74 4.87
N MET A 432 -22.38 30.51 4.43
CA MET A 432 -23.34 31.61 4.23
C MET A 432 -23.69 32.32 5.55
N MET A 433 -23.93 31.55 6.61
CA MET A 433 -24.23 32.13 7.95
C MET A 433 -23.03 32.94 8.48
N MET A 434 -21.81 32.45 8.28
CA MET A 434 -20.60 33.20 8.57
C MET A 434 -20.60 34.56 7.85
N GLY A 435 -20.92 34.55 6.55
CA GLY A 435 -21.00 35.77 5.76
C GLY A 435 -21.99 36.77 6.32
N VAL A 436 -23.18 36.30 6.71
CA VAL A 436 -24.22 37.14 7.33
C VAL A 436 -23.75 37.67 8.68
N CYS A 437 -23.18 36.84 9.54
CA CYS A 437 -22.66 37.26 10.86
C CYS A 437 -21.52 38.28 10.74
N VAL A 438 -20.61 38.07 9.79
CA VAL A 438 -19.52 39.03 9.53
C VAL A 438 -20.04 40.39 9.06
N ILE A 439 -21.04 40.39 8.16
CA ILE A 439 -21.67 41.64 7.70
C ILE A 439 -22.42 42.32 8.86
N TRP A 440 -23.19 41.55 9.64
CA TRP A 440 -23.98 42.11 10.76
C TRP A 440 -23.05 42.74 11.83
N LEU A 441 -22.13 41.96 12.37
CA LEU A 441 -21.19 42.46 13.42
C LEU A 441 -20.24 43.53 12.88
N GLY A 442 -19.84 43.37 11.60
CA GLY A 442 -19.02 44.35 10.92
C GLY A 442 -19.74 45.68 10.70
N ALA A 443 -21.05 45.66 10.37
CA ALA A 443 -21.86 46.89 10.28
C ALA A 443 -21.97 47.60 11.63
N VAL A 444 -22.13 46.86 12.74
CA VAL A 444 -22.08 47.45 14.09
C VAL A 444 -20.70 48.14 14.32
N SER A 445 -19.60 47.45 13.95
CA SER A 445 -18.25 48.05 14.08
C SER A 445 -18.07 49.28 13.19
N VAL A 446 -18.74 49.35 12.06
CA VAL A 446 -18.75 50.54 11.19
C VAL A 446 -19.56 51.68 11.85
N PHE A 447 -20.70 51.42 12.46
CA PHE A 447 -21.49 52.40 13.19
C PHE A 447 -20.71 52.97 14.40
N ASP A 448 -19.93 52.12 15.08
CA ASP A 448 -19.05 52.51 16.17
C ASP A 448 -17.76 53.27 15.71
N GLY A 449 -17.59 53.43 14.40
CA GLY A 449 -16.42 54.11 13.81
C GLY A 449 -15.09 53.36 13.92
N THR A 450 -15.12 52.11 14.35
CA THR A 450 -13.91 51.27 14.52
C THR A 450 -13.47 50.60 13.23
N LEU A 451 -14.35 50.49 12.21
CA LEU A 451 -14.08 49.90 10.91
C LEU A 451 -14.67 50.80 9.81
N SER A 452 -14.02 50.85 8.63
CA SER A 452 -14.60 51.51 7.45
C SER A 452 -15.49 50.57 6.65
N VAL A 453 -16.41 51.11 5.83
CA VAL A 453 -17.27 50.31 4.94
C VAL A 453 -16.43 49.49 3.95
N GLY A 454 -15.40 50.11 3.37
CA GLY A 454 -14.48 49.41 2.46
C GLY A 454 -13.68 48.30 3.14
N ALA A 455 -13.27 48.53 4.41
CA ALA A 455 -12.59 47.50 5.20
C ALA A 455 -13.51 46.32 5.51
N LEU A 456 -14.82 46.55 5.77
CA LEU A 456 -15.80 45.46 5.94
C LEU A 456 -15.97 44.62 4.68
N ILE A 457 -16.05 45.26 3.51
CA ILE A 457 -16.14 44.57 2.21
C ILE A 457 -14.87 43.75 1.98
N ALA A 458 -13.69 44.32 2.20
CA ALA A 458 -12.42 43.62 2.06
C ALA A 458 -12.34 42.42 3.00
N PHE A 459 -12.73 42.61 4.27
CA PHE A 459 -12.79 41.53 5.26
C PHE A 459 -13.69 40.39 4.80
N GLN A 460 -14.91 40.70 4.30
CA GLN A 460 -15.86 39.70 3.78
C GLN A 460 -15.28 38.93 2.60
N MET A 461 -14.59 39.58 1.68
CA MET A 461 -13.93 38.93 0.55
C MET A 461 -12.81 37.99 0.97
N ILE A 462 -12.04 38.36 1.99
CA ILE A 462 -10.92 37.53 2.49
C ILE A 462 -11.45 36.37 3.34
N SER A 463 -12.51 36.56 4.12
CA SER A 463 -13.10 35.52 5.00
C SER A 463 -13.50 34.27 4.22
N GLY A 464 -14.10 34.40 3.02
CA GLY A 464 -14.45 33.28 2.15
C GLY A 464 -13.25 32.48 1.65
N ARG A 465 -12.04 33.06 1.61
CA ARG A 465 -10.82 32.35 1.24
C ARG A 465 -10.23 31.49 2.38
N VAL A 466 -10.69 31.70 3.61
CA VAL A 466 -10.29 30.88 4.77
C VAL A 466 -11.09 29.58 4.82
N THR A 467 -12.38 29.61 4.49
CA THR A 467 -13.26 28.42 4.54
C THR A 467 -13.06 27.49 3.36
N GLY A 468 -12.76 28.02 2.16
CA GLY A 468 -12.60 27.24 0.94
C GLY A 468 -11.66 26.03 1.05
N PRO A 469 -10.41 26.18 1.51
CA PRO A 469 -9.47 25.07 1.71
C PRO A 469 -9.98 23.99 2.67
N LEU A 470 -10.74 24.36 3.70
CA LEU A 470 -11.31 23.43 4.68
C LEU A 470 -12.39 22.54 4.03
N VAL A 471 -13.23 23.11 3.18
CA VAL A 471 -14.26 22.35 2.44
C VAL A 471 -13.60 21.37 1.45
N ARG A 472 -12.51 21.76 0.80
CA ARG A 472 -11.77 20.87 -0.13
C ARG A 472 -11.13 19.68 0.57
N LEU A 473 -10.73 19.78 1.85
CA LEU A 473 -10.25 18.63 2.62
C LEU A 473 -11.27 17.48 2.68
N VAL A 474 -12.58 17.77 2.62
CA VAL A 474 -13.62 16.72 2.55
C VAL A 474 -13.48 15.88 1.29
N GLY A 475 -13.34 16.54 0.15
CA GLY A 475 -13.12 15.87 -1.15
C GLY A 475 -11.86 15.01 -1.16
N LEU A 476 -10.78 15.52 -0.56
CA LEU A 476 -9.49 14.82 -0.47
C LEU A 476 -9.59 13.48 0.28
N ILE A 477 -10.43 13.39 1.32
CA ILE A 477 -10.64 12.16 2.08
C ILE A 477 -11.29 11.08 1.20
N HIS A 478 -12.25 11.47 0.38
CA HIS A 478 -12.89 10.55 -0.57
C HIS A 478 -11.88 10.02 -1.59
N GLU A 479 -11.10 10.90 -2.20
CA GLU A 479 -10.08 10.53 -3.16
C GLU A 479 -8.98 9.66 -2.54
N TYR A 480 -8.54 9.99 -1.32
CA TYR A 480 -7.56 9.18 -0.59
C TYR A 480 -8.01 7.72 -0.42
N GLN A 481 -9.29 7.49 -0.14
CA GLN A 481 -9.81 6.13 0.02
C GLN A 481 -9.85 5.38 -1.31
N GLN A 482 -10.25 6.03 -2.41
CA GLN A 482 -10.16 5.45 -3.75
C GLN A 482 -8.72 5.05 -4.08
N VAL A 483 -7.79 5.93 -3.80
CA VAL A 483 -6.37 5.70 -4.02
C VAL A 483 -5.80 4.60 -3.13
N ALA A 484 -6.26 4.49 -1.88
CA ALA A 484 -5.84 3.40 -0.99
C ALA A 484 -6.20 2.02 -1.57
N ILE A 485 -7.34 1.90 -2.24
CA ILE A 485 -7.74 0.68 -2.96
C ILE A 485 -6.86 0.49 -4.20
N SER A 486 -6.65 1.54 -4.98
CA SER A 486 -5.76 1.50 -6.14
C SER A 486 -4.35 1.05 -5.77
N VAL A 487 -3.81 1.54 -4.65
CA VAL A 487 -2.52 1.10 -4.09
C VAL A 487 -2.55 -0.37 -3.69
N LYS A 488 -3.65 -0.86 -3.11
CA LYS A 488 -3.78 -2.28 -2.76
C LYS A 488 -3.83 -3.16 -4.00
N MET A 489 -4.55 -2.74 -5.04
CA MET A 489 -4.65 -3.47 -6.31
C MET A 489 -3.30 -3.52 -7.03
N LEU A 490 -2.64 -2.37 -7.22
CA LEU A 490 -1.31 -2.31 -7.83
C LEU A 490 -0.27 -3.04 -6.97
N GLY A 491 -0.46 -3.04 -5.65
CA GLY A 491 0.38 -3.75 -4.68
C GLY A 491 0.42 -5.27 -4.90
N VAL A 492 -0.58 -5.88 -5.51
CA VAL A 492 -0.55 -7.30 -5.89
C VAL A 492 0.60 -7.56 -6.86
N VAL A 493 0.78 -6.68 -7.83
CA VAL A 493 1.86 -6.74 -8.83
C VAL A 493 3.21 -6.34 -8.21
N MET A 494 3.25 -5.19 -7.56
CA MET A 494 4.49 -4.59 -7.07
C MET A 494 5.12 -5.36 -5.91
N ASN A 495 4.32 -6.04 -5.08
CA ASN A 495 4.80 -6.86 -3.96
C ASN A 495 5.09 -8.31 -4.34
N ALA A 496 4.72 -8.74 -5.56
CA ALA A 496 5.05 -10.07 -6.02
C ALA A 496 6.57 -10.26 -6.11
N SER A 497 7.04 -11.46 -5.77
CA SER A 497 8.47 -11.79 -5.84
C SER A 497 8.94 -11.79 -7.28
N SER A 498 9.97 -11.00 -7.59
CA SER A 498 10.61 -11.04 -8.91
C SER A 498 11.45 -12.29 -9.06
N GLU A 499 11.65 -12.75 -10.29
CA GLU A 499 12.69 -13.73 -10.58
C GLU A 499 14.06 -13.17 -10.18
N PRO A 500 14.95 -13.99 -9.62
CA PRO A 500 16.34 -13.58 -9.39
C PRO A 500 16.96 -13.20 -10.73
N ALA A 501 17.37 -11.95 -10.88
CA ALA A 501 18.03 -11.45 -12.08
C ALA A 501 19.52 -11.29 -11.80
N GLY A 502 20.36 -11.89 -12.67
CA GLY A 502 21.82 -11.75 -12.65
C GLY A 502 22.54 -12.58 -11.58
N GLY A 503 23.84 -12.79 -11.75
CA GLY A 503 24.71 -13.39 -10.75
C GLY A 503 24.89 -14.91 -10.83
N GLY A 504 24.39 -15.57 -11.88
CA GLY A 504 24.61 -17.00 -12.11
C GLY A 504 25.80 -17.31 -13.05
N VAL A 505 26.10 -18.59 -13.20
CA VAL A 505 27.10 -19.11 -14.12
C VAL A 505 26.69 -18.82 -15.57
N ARG A 506 27.66 -18.44 -16.42
CA ARG A 506 27.47 -18.13 -17.85
C ARG A 506 28.42 -18.97 -18.72
N ASN A 507 28.57 -20.25 -18.40
CA ASN A 507 29.39 -21.15 -19.19
C ASN A 507 28.69 -21.52 -20.51
N PRO A 508 29.37 -21.59 -21.64
CA PRO A 508 28.81 -22.09 -22.89
C PRO A 508 28.16 -23.46 -22.72
N VAL A 509 26.89 -23.57 -23.17
CA VAL A 509 26.12 -24.80 -23.05
C VAL A 509 26.48 -25.75 -24.17
N LYS A 510 26.92 -26.99 -23.81
CA LYS A 510 27.23 -28.08 -24.75
C LYS A 510 26.04 -28.95 -25.04
N GLY A 511 25.06 -29.02 -24.10
CA GLY A 511 23.80 -29.69 -24.30
C GLY A 511 23.64 -31.05 -23.63
N ASN A 512 24.46 -31.39 -22.63
CA ASN A 512 24.21 -32.55 -21.78
C ASN A 512 23.11 -32.15 -20.73
N ILE A 513 21.98 -32.84 -20.74
CA ILE A 513 20.85 -32.55 -19.87
C ILE A 513 20.59 -33.75 -18.97
N THR A 514 20.59 -33.53 -17.65
CA THR A 514 20.37 -34.59 -16.66
C THR A 514 19.23 -34.19 -15.70
N PHE A 515 18.25 -35.06 -15.55
CA PHE A 515 17.23 -35.00 -14.50
C PHE A 515 17.57 -36.06 -13.46
N GLU A 516 17.67 -35.66 -12.19
CA GLU A 516 18.02 -36.52 -11.05
C GLU A 516 16.91 -36.46 -10.01
N HIS A 517 16.16 -37.55 -9.85
CA HIS A 517 15.09 -37.72 -8.86
C HIS A 517 14.10 -36.54 -8.80
N VAL A 518 13.71 -36.01 -9.97
CA VAL A 518 12.88 -34.82 -10.08
C VAL A 518 11.44 -35.11 -9.74
N ASN A 519 10.94 -34.40 -8.74
CA ASN A 519 9.53 -34.36 -8.39
C ASN A 519 8.98 -32.96 -8.63
N PHE A 520 7.81 -32.85 -9.23
CA PHE A 520 7.19 -31.56 -9.53
C PHE A 520 5.67 -31.56 -9.45
N GLN A 521 5.13 -30.51 -8.85
CA GLN A 521 3.69 -30.15 -8.84
C GLN A 521 3.55 -28.64 -8.99
N TYR A 522 2.53 -28.17 -9.71
CA TYR A 522 2.30 -26.73 -9.93
C TYR A 522 1.79 -26.00 -8.69
N THR A 523 1.03 -26.66 -7.85
CA THR A 523 0.48 -26.10 -6.61
C THR A 523 0.82 -26.99 -5.42
N PRO A 524 1.08 -26.44 -4.22
CA PRO A 524 1.48 -27.23 -3.05
C PRO A 524 0.55 -28.37 -2.66
N ASN A 525 -0.75 -28.26 -3.01
CA ASN A 525 -1.78 -29.27 -2.73
C ASN A 525 -2.32 -29.92 -4.03
N GLY A 526 -1.68 -29.66 -5.18
CA GLY A 526 -2.07 -30.21 -6.45
C GLY A 526 -1.52 -31.63 -6.69
N PRO A 527 -1.97 -32.29 -7.74
CA PRO A 527 -1.44 -33.60 -8.10
C PRO A 527 0.02 -33.49 -8.52
N MET A 528 0.82 -34.50 -8.15
CA MET A 528 2.19 -34.66 -8.65
C MET A 528 2.17 -34.90 -10.16
N VAL A 529 2.79 -34.01 -10.92
CA VAL A 529 2.90 -34.10 -12.38
C VAL A 529 4.10 -34.94 -12.79
N LEU A 530 5.23 -34.75 -12.10
CA LEU A 530 6.42 -35.60 -12.29
C LEU A 530 6.75 -36.26 -10.96
N ARG A 531 7.07 -37.57 -11.02
CA ARG A 531 7.38 -38.37 -9.84
C ARG A 531 8.68 -39.12 -10.08
N ASP A 532 9.66 -38.82 -9.27
CA ASP A 532 10.98 -39.49 -9.23
C ASP A 532 11.62 -39.70 -10.62
N LEU A 533 11.58 -38.64 -11.43
CA LEU A 533 12.04 -38.69 -12.81
C LEU A 533 13.54 -38.58 -12.90
N SER A 534 14.21 -39.58 -13.48
CA SER A 534 15.67 -39.62 -13.66
C SER A 534 16.00 -40.11 -15.07
N PHE A 535 16.76 -39.29 -15.82
CA PHE A 535 17.32 -39.62 -17.13
C PHE A 535 18.40 -38.63 -17.55
N THR A 536 19.20 -39.01 -18.54
CA THR A 536 20.23 -38.15 -19.13
C THR A 536 20.06 -38.11 -20.64
N LEU A 537 20.22 -36.95 -21.23
CA LEU A 537 20.24 -36.69 -22.66
C LEU A 537 21.67 -36.24 -23.05
N GLU A 538 22.29 -36.97 -23.94
CA GLU A 538 23.65 -36.63 -24.42
C GLU A 538 23.59 -35.57 -25.53
N PRO A 539 24.62 -34.72 -25.66
CA PRO A 539 24.67 -33.69 -26.67
C PRO A 539 24.69 -34.25 -28.09
N GLY A 540 24.08 -33.56 -29.04
CA GLY A 540 24.07 -33.91 -30.48
C GLY A 540 23.02 -34.91 -30.89
N GLY A 541 22.22 -35.46 -29.97
CA GLY A 541 21.15 -36.41 -30.25
C GLY A 541 19.80 -35.73 -30.50
N ILE A 542 18.87 -36.46 -31.19
CA ILE A 542 17.46 -36.14 -31.30
C ILE A 542 16.68 -37.09 -30.40
N TYR A 543 15.96 -36.55 -29.41
CA TYR A 543 15.23 -37.35 -28.43
C TYR A 543 13.72 -37.11 -28.57
N GLY A 544 12.98 -38.17 -28.73
CA GLY A 544 11.52 -38.13 -28.76
C GLY A 544 10.91 -38.39 -27.38
N ILE A 545 10.09 -37.48 -26.87
CA ILE A 545 9.35 -37.64 -25.61
C ILE A 545 7.90 -37.98 -25.94
N VAL A 546 7.51 -39.22 -25.70
CA VAL A 546 6.17 -39.77 -26.03
C VAL A 546 5.39 -40.01 -24.74
N GLY A 547 4.10 -39.77 -24.78
CA GLY A 547 3.18 -40.02 -23.66
C GLY A 547 1.79 -39.48 -23.90
N ARG A 548 0.83 -39.89 -23.07
CA ARG A 548 -0.58 -39.44 -23.13
C ARG A 548 -0.65 -37.91 -22.90
N SER A 549 -1.76 -37.28 -23.34
CA SER A 549 -2.04 -35.89 -22.97
C SER A 549 -2.08 -35.76 -21.45
N GLY A 550 -1.45 -34.71 -20.90
CA GLY A 550 -1.35 -34.52 -19.45
C GLY A 550 -0.25 -35.30 -18.73
N SER A 551 0.58 -36.12 -19.44
CA SER A 551 1.67 -36.88 -18.81
C SER A 551 2.92 -36.05 -18.38
N GLY A 552 2.88 -34.74 -18.51
CA GLY A 552 3.98 -33.85 -18.05
C GLY A 552 5.03 -33.51 -19.11
N LYS A 553 4.85 -33.84 -20.40
CA LYS A 553 5.82 -33.53 -21.48
C LYS A 553 6.20 -32.03 -21.52
N THR A 554 5.20 -31.16 -21.58
CA THR A 554 5.41 -29.70 -21.57
C THR A 554 6.00 -29.21 -20.24
N THR A 555 5.74 -29.92 -19.14
CA THR A 555 6.32 -29.60 -17.83
C THR A 555 7.84 -29.80 -17.82
N LEU A 556 8.35 -30.83 -18.49
CA LEU A 556 9.79 -31.05 -18.64
C LEU A 556 10.50 -29.87 -19.30
N THR A 557 9.91 -29.38 -20.40
CA THR A 557 10.49 -28.21 -21.11
C THR A 557 10.42 -26.93 -20.28
N LYS A 558 9.35 -26.74 -19.52
CA LYS A 558 9.20 -25.60 -18.58
C LYS A 558 10.24 -25.66 -17.45
N LEU A 559 10.53 -26.84 -16.90
CA LEU A 559 11.55 -27.04 -15.89
C LEU A 559 12.96 -26.80 -16.45
N LEU A 560 13.27 -27.34 -17.64
CA LEU A 560 14.56 -27.14 -18.29
C LEU A 560 14.88 -25.66 -18.55
N GLN A 561 13.89 -24.87 -18.92
CA GLN A 561 14.01 -23.42 -19.10
C GLN A 561 14.12 -22.65 -17.76
N GLY A 562 14.02 -23.34 -16.62
CA GLY A 562 13.99 -22.71 -15.30
C GLY A 562 12.81 -21.78 -15.09
N LEU A 563 11.67 -22.02 -15.79
CA LEU A 563 10.41 -21.26 -15.60
C LEU A 563 9.75 -21.59 -14.27
N TYR A 564 9.94 -22.84 -13.80
CA TYR A 564 9.50 -23.32 -12.50
C TYR A 564 10.65 -23.96 -11.74
N PRO A 565 10.74 -23.78 -10.41
CA PRO A 565 11.66 -24.55 -9.58
C PRO A 565 11.14 -25.97 -9.36
N THR A 566 12.01 -26.97 -9.29
CA THR A 566 11.65 -28.34 -8.89
C THR A 566 11.23 -28.37 -7.41
N ASN A 567 10.26 -29.23 -7.04
CA ASN A 567 9.90 -29.47 -5.63
C ASN A 567 11.00 -30.25 -4.90
N SER A 568 11.56 -31.26 -5.58
CA SER A 568 12.76 -31.99 -5.14
C SER A 568 13.50 -32.53 -6.36
N GLY A 569 14.74 -32.96 -6.17
CA GLY A 569 15.61 -33.39 -7.24
C GLY A 569 16.34 -32.23 -7.94
N LEU A 570 17.14 -32.54 -8.94
CA LEU A 570 18.01 -31.61 -9.66
C LEU A 570 17.79 -31.73 -11.16
N VAL A 571 17.76 -30.58 -11.84
CA VAL A 571 17.88 -30.49 -13.31
C VAL A 571 19.21 -29.84 -13.60
N LYS A 572 20.08 -30.55 -14.33
CA LYS A 572 21.41 -30.10 -14.64
C LYS A 572 21.59 -29.93 -16.15
N VAL A 573 22.34 -28.91 -16.51
CA VAL A 573 22.86 -28.71 -17.89
C VAL A 573 24.36 -28.70 -17.81
N ASP A 574 25.02 -29.59 -18.56
CA ASP A 574 26.46 -29.81 -18.54
C ASP A 574 27.04 -30.02 -17.11
N GLY A 575 26.28 -30.77 -16.28
CA GLY A 575 26.65 -31.07 -14.89
C GLY A 575 26.39 -29.97 -13.89
N ILE A 576 25.95 -28.77 -14.32
CA ILE A 576 25.65 -27.61 -13.46
C ILE A 576 24.13 -27.54 -13.25
N ASP A 577 23.67 -27.33 -12.00
CA ASP A 577 22.24 -27.13 -11.68
C ASP A 577 21.72 -25.88 -12.37
N ILE A 578 20.56 -25.98 -13.02
CA ILE A 578 19.92 -24.84 -13.72
C ILE A 578 19.63 -23.64 -12.79
N ARG A 579 19.56 -23.85 -11.47
CA ARG A 579 19.36 -22.80 -10.46
C ARG A 579 20.60 -21.94 -10.25
N GLU A 580 21.79 -22.46 -10.61
CA GLU A 580 23.07 -21.76 -10.53
C GLU A 580 23.38 -20.94 -11.79
N PHE A 581 22.68 -21.22 -12.90
CA PHE A 581 22.85 -20.45 -14.13
C PHE A 581 22.22 -19.04 -14.01
N ASP A 582 22.84 -18.08 -14.70
CA ASP A 582 22.15 -16.86 -15.07
C ASP A 582 20.97 -17.23 -15.98
N LYS A 583 19.74 -16.94 -15.54
CA LYS A 583 18.52 -17.37 -16.22
C LYS A 583 18.39 -16.81 -17.64
N VAL A 584 18.84 -15.58 -17.85
CA VAL A 584 18.82 -14.95 -19.18
C VAL A 584 19.79 -15.68 -20.10
N PHE A 585 21.00 -15.99 -19.61
CA PHE A 585 21.98 -16.74 -20.37
C PHE A 585 21.50 -18.15 -20.71
N LEU A 586 20.95 -18.87 -19.72
CA LEU A 586 20.40 -20.23 -19.93
C LEU A 586 19.30 -20.22 -20.98
N ARG A 587 18.30 -19.34 -20.84
CA ARG A 587 17.18 -19.25 -21.79
C ARG A 587 17.59 -18.83 -23.19
N ASN A 588 18.59 -17.96 -23.32
CA ASN A 588 19.17 -17.58 -24.62
C ASN A 588 19.95 -18.72 -25.27
N SER A 589 20.45 -19.69 -24.49
CA SER A 589 21.16 -20.88 -24.99
C SER A 589 20.20 -22.01 -25.41
N ILE A 590 18.88 -21.87 -25.16
CA ILE A 590 17.85 -22.87 -25.47
C ILE A 590 16.89 -22.31 -26.50
N GLY A 591 16.89 -22.86 -27.71
CA GLY A 591 15.85 -22.57 -28.70
C GLY A 591 14.55 -23.29 -28.33
N VAL A 592 13.42 -22.58 -28.27
CA VAL A 592 12.10 -23.14 -27.92
C VAL A 592 11.08 -22.81 -28.99
N VAL A 593 10.37 -23.84 -29.43
CA VAL A 593 9.16 -23.68 -30.27
C VAL A 593 7.95 -23.98 -29.43
N LEU A 594 7.11 -22.97 -29.20
CA LEU A 594 5.87 -23.12 -28.45
C LEU A 594 4.78 -23.73 -29.32
N GLN A 595 3.90 -24.52 -28.71
CA GLN A 595 2.75 -25.17 -29.34
C GLN A 595 1.60 -24.19 -29.54
#